data_22a9ba335ea2b33d246245f515ab2f9b
#
_entry.id   22a9ba335ea2b33d246245f515ab2f9b
#
_cell.length_a   1.000
_cell.length_b   1.000
_cell.length_c   1.000
_cell.angle_alpha   90.00
_cell.angle_beta   90.00
_cell.angle_gamma   90.00
#
_symmetry.space_group_name_H-M   'P 1'
#
loop_
_entity.id
_entity.type
_entity.pdbx_description
1 polymer ?
#
loop_
_entity_poly.entity_id
_entity_poly.type
_entity_poly.pdbx_seq_one_letter_code
_entity_poly.pdbx_strand_id
1 'polypeptide(L)'
;MAAIYDALFIFMPIVVLIGLIIVWSYFSPKRVVIYEYERGVVFHNGKFHRILVPGAYWLLQRFDTLQRVDVRARFITIPGQEVLTADNINVKVSIAASFQVNDPLKALTITSNYSESLYMILQLGLRDLFSSSPVEELLAKRGELSKRLFETTVEKVSNIGLTLPIALLSPRT
;
A
#
# COMPACT_ATOMS: atom_id res chain seq x y z
N MET A 1 57.71 11.35 -33.87
CA MET A 1 56.52 10.54 -34.23
C MET A 1 56.43 9.27 -33.38
N ALA A 2 57.51 8.51 -33.15
CA ALA A 2 57.48 7.29 -32.31
C ALA A 2 56.91 7.50 -30.91
N ALA A 3 57.34 8.53 -30.18
CA ALA A 3 56.88 8.79 -28.79
C ALA A 3 55.36 9.04 -28.66
N ILE A 4 54.68 9.47 -29.74
CA ILE A 4 53.23 9.67 -29.74
C ILE A 4 52.51 8.31 -29.86
N TYR A 5 53.04 7.39 -30.64
CA TYR A 5 52.50 6.04 -30.79
C TYR A 5 52.71 5.22 -29.52
N ASP A 6 53.85 5.36 -28.82
CA ASP A 6 54.14 4.67 -27.57
C ASP A 6 53.21 5.17 -26.45
N ALA A 7 52.95 6.48 -26.41
CA ALA A 7 51.98 7.04 -25.46
C ALA A 7 50.56 6.54 -25.77
N LEU A 8 50.15 6.51 -27.01
CA LEU A 8 48.80 6.02 -27.43
C LEU A 8 48.61 4.54 -27.03
N PHE A 9 49.68 3.73 -27.21
CA PHE A 9 49.64 2.29 -26.89
C PHE A 9 49.47 2.02 -25.41
N ILE A 10 49.95 2.91 -24.54
CA ILE A 10 49.85 2.80 -23.06
C ILE A 10 48.51 3.38 -22.56
N PHE A 11 48.03 4.52 -23.12
CA PHE A 11 46.84 5.19 -22.67
C PHE A 11 45.57 4.52 -23.17
N MET A 12 45.56 3.92 -24.35
CA MET A 12 44.34 3.27 -24.92
C MET A 12 43.80 2.13 -24.04
N PRO A 13 44.59 1.17 -23.55
CA PRO A 13 44.09 0.11 -22.68
C PRO A 13 43.57 0.65 -21.33
N ILE A 14 44.14 1.72 -20.82
CA ILE A 14 43.68 2.35 -19.57
C ILE A 14 42.29 2.97 -19.76
N VAL A 15 42.08 3.68 -20.85
CA VAL A 15 40.77 4.28 -21.21
C VAL A 15 39.71 3.20 -21.40
N VAL A 16 40.06 2.11 -22.09
CA VAL A 16 39.18 0.96 -22.28
C VAL A 16 38.84 0.30 -20.95
N LEU A 17 39.82 0.11 -20.07
CA LEU A 17 39.62 -0.47 -18.73
C LEU A 17 38.69 0.40 -17.89
N ILE A 18 38.90 1.71 -17.87
CA ILE A 18 38.03 2.67 -17.17
C ILE A 18 36.61 2.61 -17.74
N GLY A 19 36.45 2.58 -19.06
CA GLY A 19 35.16 2.42 -19.72
C GLY A 19 34.44 1.14 -19.31
N LEU A 20 35.14 0.02 -19.25
CA LEU A 20 34.59 -1.26 -18.79
C LEU A 20 34.16 -1.21 -17.31
N ILE A 21 34.95 -0.59 -16.43
CA ILE A 21 34.63 -0.42 -15.03
C ILE A 21 33.35 0.44 -14.86
N ILE A 22 33.25 1.52 -15.64
CA ILE A 22 32.07 2.39 -15.63
C ILE A 22 30.84 1.59 -16.08
N VAL A 23 30.91 0.87 -17.20
CA VAL A 23 29.82 0.02 -17.69
C VAL A 23 29.45 -1.04 -16.68
N TRP A 24 30.41 -1.72 -16.09
CA TRP A 24 30.18 -2.71 -15.02
C TRP A 24 29.48 -2.10 -13.82
N SER A 25 29.90 -0.91 -13.36
CA SER A 25 29.27 -0.19 -12.26
C SER A 25 27.81 0.19 -12.55
N TYR A 26 27.51 0.56 -13.80
CA TYR A 26 26.15 0.89 -14.23
C TYR A 26 25.20 -0.32 -14.31
N PHE A 27 25.71 -1.52 -14.57
CA PHE A 27 24.91 -2.75 -14.70
C PHE A 27 25.01 -3.65 -13.46
N SER A 28 25.65 -3.18 -12.38
CA SER A 28 25.82 -3.99 -11.18
C SER A 28 24.47 -4.28 -10.50
N PRO A 29 24.08 -5.55 -10.34
CA PRO A 29 22.85 -5.91 -9.62
C PRO A 29 23.03 -5.63 -8.14
N LYS A 30 21.99 -5.09 -7.49
CA LYS A 30 21.96 -4.91 -6.04
C LYS A 30 21.17 -6.01 -5.37
N ARG A 31 21.73 -6.54 -4.29
CA ARG A 31 21.05 -7.52 -3.44
C ARG A 31 20.00 -6.80 -2.58
N VAL A 32 18.76 -7.26 -2.67
CA VAL A 32 17.63 -6.77 -1.88
C VAL A 32 17.05 -7.91 -1.08
N VAL A 33 16.77 -7.68 0.20
CA VAL A 33 16.13 -8.64 1.09
C VAL A 33 14.70 -8.17 1.36
N ILE A 34 13.73 -9.06 1.17
CA ILE A 34 12.32 -8.88 1.51
C ILE A 34 12.06 -9.68 2.78
N TYR A 35 11.54 -9.03 3.81
CA TYR A 35 11.23 -9.67 5.08
C TYR A 35 9.88 -10.37 5.06
N GLU A 36 9.61 -11.25 6.03
CA GLU A 36 8.35 -12.02 6.09
C GLU A 36 7.10 -11.15 6.18
N TYR A 37 7.24 -10.00 6.84
CA TYR A 37 6.15 -9.04 7.01
C TYR A 37 6.00 -8.06 5.83
N GLU A 38 6.80 -8.22 4.78
CA GLU A 38 6.80 -7.37 3.59
C GLU A 38 6.49 -8.19 2.33
N ARG A 39 5.96 -7.49 1.32
CA ARG A 39 5.93 -7.95 -0.07
C ARG A 39 6.57 -6.90 -0.94
N GLY A 40 7.41 -7.33 -1.87
CA GLY A 40 8.04 -6.45 -2.84
C GLY A 40 7.25 -6.46 -4.16
N VAL A 41 6.85 -5.30 -4.66
CA VAL A 41 6.29 -5.17 -6.01
C VAL A 41 7.37 -4.58 -6.90
N VAL A 42 7.78 -5.34 -7.92
CA VAL A 42 8.83 -4.92 -8.87
C VAL A 42 8.18 -4.41 -10.13
N PHE A 43 8.57 -3.19 -10.50
CA PHE A 43 8.23 -2.58 -11.77
C PHE A 43 9.48 -2.53 -12.65
N HIS A 44 9.42 -3.14 -13.83
CA HIS A 44 10.47 -3.08 -14.84
C HIS A 44 10.13 -2.03 -15.89
N ASN A 45 10.97 -1.00 -16.03
CA ASN A 45 10.71 0.14 -16.92
C ASN A 45 9.30 0.76 -16.71
N GLY A 46 8.87 0.87 -15.44
CA GLY A 46 7.56 1.43 -15.08
C GLY A 46 6.36 0.49 -15.24
N LYS A 47 6.55 -0.72 -15.78
CA LYS A 47 5.49 -1.73 -15.89
C LYS A 47 5.61 -2.77 -14.78
N PHE A 48 4.47 -3.22 -14.26
CA PHE A 48 4.45 -4.33 -13.32
C PHE A 48 5.15 -5.55 -13.91
N HIS A 49 6.06 -6.12 -13.14
CA HIS A 49 6.81 -7.32 -13.54
C HIS A 49 6.46 -8.52 -12.68
N ARG A 50 6.66 -8.42 -11.35
CA ARG A 50 6.40 -9.52 -10.42
C ARG A 50 6.25 -9.05 -8.98
N ILE A 51 5.63 -9.90 -8.15
CA ILE A 51 5.61 -9.74 -6.69
C ILE A 51 6.69 -10.62 -6.09
N LEU A 52 7.51 -10.05 -5.20
CA LEU A 52 8.53 -10.77 -4.45
C LEU A 52 7.97 -11.20 -3.11
N VAL A 53 8.08 -12.49 -2.83
CA VAL A 53 7.84 -13.09 -1.51
C VAL A 53 9.07 -12.91 -0.61
N PRO A 54 8.99 -13.22 0.71
CA PRO A 54 10.15 -13.14 1.59
C PRO A 54 11.35 -13.91 1.05
N GLY A 55 12.53 -13.28 1.09
CA GLY A 55 13.76 -13.85 0.55
C GLY A 55 14.76 -12.80 0.06
N ALA A 56 15.88 -13.28 -0.48
CA ALA A 56 16.93 -12.43 -1.05
C ALA A 56 16.88 -12.47 -2.59
N TYR A 57 16.91 -11.31 -3.20
CA TYR A 57 16.81 -11.14 -4.65
C TYR A 57 17.90 -10.21 -5.17
N TRP A 58 18.25 -10.39 -6.44
CA TRP A 58 19.11 -9.50 -7.18
C TRP A 58 18.29 -8.69 -8.15
N LEU A 59 18.37 -7.37 -8.08
CA LEU A 59 17.64 -6.44 -8.94
C LEU A 59 18.60 -5.48 -9.64
N LEU A 60 18.32 -5.20 -10.89
CA LEU A 60 19.04 -4.20 -11.68
C LEU A 60 18.38 -2.83 -11.46
N GLN A 61 18.87 -2.06 -10.48
CA GLN A 61 18.25 -0.79 -10.07
C GLN A 61 18.03 0.24 -11.18
N ARG A 62 18.70 0.07 -12.32
CA ARG A 62 18.52 0.95 -13.47
C ARG A 62 17.17 0.72 -14.16
N PHE A 63 16.70 -0.52 -14.17
CA PHE A 63 15.48 -0.92 -14.87
C PHE A 63 14.37 -1.33 -13.94
N ASP A 64 14.74 -1.77 -12.72
CA ASP A 64 13.82 -2.33 -11.73
C ASP A 64 13.60 -1.33 -10.61
N THR A 65 12.34 -0.94 -10.41
CA THR A 65 11.91 -0.18 -9.24
C THR A 65 11.20 -1.11 -8.29
N LEU A 66 11.67 -1.18 -7.04
CA LEU A 66 11.06 -1.97 -5.99
C LEU A 66 10.24 -1.09 -5.06
N GLN A 67 8.96 -1.40 -4.91
CA GLN A 67 8.10 -0.85 -3.88
C GLN A 67 7.80 -1.93 -2.84
N ARG A 68 7.97 -1.60 -1.56
CA ARG A 68 7.72 -2.50 -0.43
C ARG A 68 6.40 -2.17 0.21
N VAL A 69 5.61 -3.19 0.49
CA VAL A 69 4.33 -3.09 1.16
C VAL A 69 4.36 -3.96 2.41
N ASP A 70 4.06 -3.37 3.55
CA ASP A 70 3.88 -4.09 4.81
C ASP A 70 2.52 -4.79 4.80
N VAL A 71 2.52 -6.12 4.99
CA VAL A 71 1.31 -6.96 4.95
C VAL A 71 0.79 -7.33 6.34
N ARG A 72 1.36 -6.77 7.40
CA ARG A 72 0.85 -6.98 8.76
C ARG A 72 -0.50 -6.30 8.96
N ALA A 73 -1.28 -6.86 9.87
CA ALA A 73 -2.50 -6.20 10.33
C ALA A 73 -2.16 -4.86 11.01
N ARG A 74 -2.86 -3.82 10.62
CA ARG A 74 -2.74 -2.46 11.18
C ARG A 74 -4.10 -1.99 11.64
N PHE A 75 -4.10 -1.05 12.59
CA PHE A 75 -5.32 -0.43 13.07
C PHE A 75 -5.46 0.97 12.47
N ILE A 76 -6.70 1.29 12.11
CA ILE A 76 -7.11 2.63 11.72
C ILE A 76 -8.22 3.08 12.68
N THR A 77 -8.12 4.31 13.16
CA THR A 77 -9.14 4.91 14.01
C THR A 77 -9.70 6.13 13.32
N ILE A 78 -11.01 6.17 13.18
CA ILE A 78 -11.74 7.32 12.68
C ILE A 78 -12.36 7.99 13.90
N PRO A 79 -11.84 9.16 14.34
CA PRO A 79 -12.36 9.85 15.53
C PRO A 79 -13.75 10.41 15.25
N GLY A 80 -14.50 10.64 16.30
CA GLY A 80 -15.89 11.06 16.36
C GLY A 80 -16.43 11.83 15.16
N GLN A 81 -17.10 11.10 14.27
CA GLN A 81 -17.84 11.68 13.16
C GLN A 81 -19.24 12.06 13.61
N GLU A 82 -19.64 13.28 13.31
CA GLU A 82 -21.02 13.71 13.50
C GLU A 82 -21.84 13.29 12.28
N VAL A 83 -22.82 12.44 12.52
CA VAL A 83 -23.68 11.88 11.47
C VAL A 83 -25.14 12.09 11.86
N LEU A 84 -25.94 12.51 10.89
CA LEU A 84 -27.37 12.69 11.06
C LEU A 84 -28.07 11.35 10.76
N THR A 85 -28.92 10.90 11.71
CA THR A 85 -29.75 9.69 11.52
C THR A 85 -30.99 9.98 10.70
N ALA A 86 -31.73 8.92 10.33
CA ALA A 86 -33.01 9.07 9.62
C ALA A 86 -34.03 9.94 10.37
N ASP A 87 -33.95 9.99 11.71
CA ASP A 87 -34.81 10.79 12.58
C ASP A 87 -34.33 12.24 12.77
N ASN A 88 -33.33 12.71 11.98
CA ASN A 88 -32.70 14.01 12.14
C ASN A 88 -31.99 14.24 13.47
N ILE A 89 -31.56 13.17 14.15
CA ILE A 89 -30.77 13.25 15.36
C ILE A 89 -29.29 13.22 15.03
N ASN A 90 -28.52 14.17 15.57
CA ASN A 90 -27.07 14.19 15.38
C ASN A 90 -26.40 13.24 16.39
N VAL A 91 -25.67 12.25 15.86
CA VAL A 91 -24.96 11.24 16.65
C VAL A 91 -23.47 11.31 16.38
N LYS A 92 -22.67 11.28 17.44
CA LYS A 92 -21.22 11.24 17.33
C LYS A 92 -20.72 9.79 17.42
N VAL A 93 -20.04 9.32 16.38
CA VAL A 93 -19.59 7.92 16.26
C VAL A 93 -18.10 7.86 15.95
N SER A 94 -17.39 6.95 16.63
CA SER A 94 -15.99 6.62 16.35
C SER A 94 -15.89 5.20 15.84
N ILE A 95 -14.99 4.96 14.88
CA ILE A 95 -14.70 3.63 14.34
C ILE A 95 -13.24 3.28 14.66
N ALA A 96 -13.02 2.05 15.08
CA ALA A 96 -11.71 1.43 15.09
C ALA A 96 -11.80 0.15 14.24
N ALA A 97 -10.97 0.07 13.21
CA ALA A 97 -10.94 -1.09 12.33
C ALA A 97 -9.52 -1.62 12.20
N SER A 98 -9.40 -2.95 12.11
CA SER A 98 -8.15 -3.60 11.71
C SER A 98 -8.20 -3.86 10.20
N PHE A 99 -7.10 -3.60 9.51
CA PHE A 99 -6.97 -3.90 8.09
C PHE A 99 -5.62 -4.52 7.77
N GLN A 100 -5.56 -5.23 6.68
CA GLN A 100 -4.36 -5.91 6.19
C GLN A 100 -4.29 -5.79 4.68
N VAL A 101 -3.08 -5.65 4.12
CA VAL A 101 -2.88 -5.67 2.67
C VAL A 101 -2.85 -7.11 2.20
N ASN A 102 -3.85 -7.50 1.40
CA ASN A 102 -3.94 -8.83 0.80
C ASN A 102 -3.37 -8.87 -0.63
N ASP A 103 -3.61 -7.82 -1.41
CA ASP A 103 -3.08 -7.67 -2.76
C ASP A 103 -2.20 -6.42 -2.84
N PRO A 104 -0.86 -6.58 -2.70
CA PRO A 104 0.09 -5.46 -2.74
C PRO A 104 0.08 -4.70 -4.06
N LEU A 105 -0.22 -5.37 -5.18
CA LEU A 105 -0.27 -4.72 -6.48
C LEU A 105 -1.45 -3.75 -6.56
N LYS A 106 -2.65 -4.21 -6.19
CA LYS A 106 -3.84 -3.35 -6.17
C LYS A 106 -3.66 -2.18 -5.21
N ALA A 107 -3.11 -2.43 -4.02
CA ALA A 107 -2.88 -1.39 -3.02
C ALA A 107 -1.95 -0.26 -3.51
N LEU A 108 -1.02 -0.56 -4.43
CA LEU A 108 -0.09 0.43 -4.98
C LEU A 108 -0.54 1.05 -6.30
N THR A 109 -1.41 0.38 -7.08
CA THR A 109 -1.75 0.83 -8.44
C THR A 109 -3.12 1.48 -8.54
N ILE A 110 -4.07 1.09 -7.67
CA ILE A 110 -5.44 1.61 -7.73
C ILE A 110 -5.56 2.94 -6.99
N THR A 111 -4.83 3.10 -5.90
CA THR A 111 -4.86 4.33 -5.10
C THR A 111 -3.44 4.84 -4.82
N SER A 112 -3.30 6.15 -4.70
CA SER A 112 -2.03 6.76 -4.27
C SER A 112 -1.72 6.49 -2.80
N ASN A 113 -2.75 6.37 -1.96
CA ASN A 113 -2.66 6.09 -0.53
C ASN A 113 -3.82 5.19 -0.09
N TYR A 114 -3.56 3.90 0.03
CA TYR A 114 -4.59 2.93 0.42
C TYR A 114 -5.14 3.16 1.83
N SER A 115 -4.35 3.72 2.76
CA SER A 115 -4.83 4.01 4.11
C SER A 115 -5.84 5.15 4.13
N GLU A 116 -5.62 6.19 3.33
CA GLU A 116 -6.53 7.33 3.17
C GLU A 116 -7.80 6.91 2.42
N SER A 117 -7.66 6.09 1.38
CA SER A 117 -8.79 5.52 0.66
C SER A 117 -9.67 4.65 1.56
N LEU A 118 -9.05 3.83 2.41
CA LEU A 118 -9.75 3.05 3.42
C LEU A 118 -10.52 3.95 4.40
N TYR A 119 -9.86 5.02 4.89
CA TYR A 119 -10.50 5.99 5.77
C TYR A 119 -11.78 6.56 5.15
N MET A 120 -11.70 7.00 3.90
CA MET A 120 -12.85 7.54 3.17
C MET A 120 -13.95 6.50 2.95
N ILE A 121 -13.60 5.26 2.57
CA ILE A 121 -14.57 4.17 2.38
C ILE A 121 -15.34 3.89 3.66
N LEU A 122 -14.64 3.80 4.80
CA LEU A 122 -15.26 3.57 6.09
C LEU A 122 -16.13 4.75 6.54
N GLN A 123 -15.68 5.98 6.32
CA GLN A 123 -16.43 7.19 6.65
C GLN A 123 -17.73 7.30 5.85
N LEU A 124 -17.67 7.03 4.54
CA LEU A 124 -18.86 7.02 3.68
C LEU A 124 -19.81 5.89 4.06
N GLY A 125 -19.30 4.67 4.28
CA GLY A 125 -20.11 3.54 4.70
C GLY A 125 -20.81 3.78 6.05
N LEU A 126 -20.12 4.45 6.98
CA LEU A 126 -20.72 4.87 8.25
C LEU A 126 -21.88 5.85 8.02
N ARG A 127 -21.66 6.89 7.22
CA ARG A 127 -22.66 7.89 6.93
C ARG A 127 -23.91 7.24 6.29
N ASP A 128 -23.72 6.36 5.31
CA ASP A 128 -24.79 5.65 4.62
C ASP A 128 -25.59 4.79 5.61
N LEU A 129 -24.91 4.08 6.51
CA LEU A 129 -25.54 3.22 7.52
C LEU A 129 -26.39 4.03 8.50
N PHE A 130 -25.86 5.15 9.00
CA PHE A 130 -26.56 5.96 10.03
C PHE A 130 -27.69 6.79 9.44
N SER A 131 -27.53 7.33 8.23
CA SER A 131 -28.59 8.11 7.56
C SER A 131 -29.79 7.27 7.15
N SER A 132 -29.63 5.95 7.01
CA SER A 132 -30.69 5.02 6.59
C SER A 132 -31.49 4.40 7.76
N SER A 133 -31.09 4.63 9.02
CA SER A 133 -31.70 3.97 10.17
C SER A 133 -32.04 4.97 11.28
N PRO A 134 -33.16 4.73 12.03
CA PRO A 134 -33.48 5.54 13.20
C PRO A 134 -32.54 5.26 14.37
N VAL A 135 -32.35 6.25 15.24
CA VAL A 135 -31.39 6.17 16.36
C VAL A 135 -31.67 5.01 17.32
N GLU A 136 -32.94 4.71 17.55
CA GLU A 136 -33.36 3.62 18.43
C GLU A 136 -32.90 2.25 17.93
N GLU A 137 -33.04 1.99 16.62
CA GLU A 137 -32.58 0.75 16.01
C GLU A 137 -31.04 0.64 16.06
N LEU A 138 -30.34 1.75 15.83
CA LEU A 138 -28.87 1.82 15.89
C LEU A 138 -28.34 1.50 17.29
N LEU A 139 -29.00 1.98 18.33
CA LEU A 139 -28.62 1.70 19.73
C LEU A 139 -28.98 0.27 20.15
N ALA A 140 -30.14 -0.24 19.75
CA ALA A 140 -30.60 -1.58 20.09
C ALA A 140 -29.77 -2.69 19.44
N LYS A 141 -29.28 -2.47 18.19
CA LYS A 141 -28.59 -3.48 17.38
C LYS A 141 -27.08 -3.19 17.21
N ARG A 142 -26.44 -2.68 18.21
CA ARG A 142 -25.03 -2.24 18.19
C ARG A 142 -24.06 -3.30 17.64
N GLY A 143 -24.26 -4.58 17.98
CA GLY A 143 -23.41 -5.68 17.46
C GLY A 143 -23.62 -5.96 15.97
N GLU A 144 -24.82 -5.71 15.45
CA GLU A 144 -25.12 -5.89 14.03
C GLU A 144 -24.61 -4.74 13.16
N LEU A 145 -24.47 -3.53 13.72
CA LEU A 145 -23.96 -2.37 13.00
C LEU A 145 -22.57 -2.60 12.42
N SER A 146 -21.68 -3.19 13.20
CA SER A 146 -20.34 -3.52 12.75
C SER A 146 -20.37 -4.50 11.57
N LYS A 147 -21.26 -5.48 11.64
CA LYS A 147 -21.44 -6.47 10.57
C LYS A 147 -22.01 -5.84 9.29
N ARG A 148 -23.04 -5.01 9.42
CA ARG A 148 -23.64 -4.28 8.28
C ARG A 148 -22.63 -3.33 7.62
N LEU A 149 -21.86 -2.59 8.41
CA LEU A 149 -20.79 -1.72 7.90
C LEU A 149 -19.76 -2.55 7.14
N PHE A 150 -19.35 -3.69 7.68
CA PHE A 150 -18.42 -4.60 7.02
C PHE A 150 -18.99 -5.10 5.70
N GLU A 151 -20.20 -5.62 5.66
CA GLU A 151 -20.86 -6.14 4.46
C GLU A 151 -20.97 -5.07 3.35
N THR A 152 -21.26 -3.82 3.72
CA THR A 152 -21.38 -2.71 2.78
C THR A 152 -20.03 -2.24 2.24
N THR A 153 -18.95 -2.38 3.03
CA THR A 153 -17.64 -1.84 2.68
C THR A 153 -16.67 -2.88 2.17
N VAL A 154 -16.90 -4.19 2.44
CA VAL A 154 -15.96 -5.27 2.10
C VAL A 154 -15.58 -5.32 0.62
N GLU A 155 -16.53 -5.13 -0.27
CA GLU A 155 -16.28 -5.14 -1.71
C GLU A 155 -15.39 -3.94 -2.12
N LYS A 156 -15.71 -2.74 -1.64
CA LYS A 156 -14.93 -1.52 -1.93
C LYS A 156 -13.50 -1.63 -1.40
N VAL A 157 -13.34 -2.21 -0.22
CA VAL A 157 -12.02 -2.43 0.42
C VAL A 157 -11.22 -3.51 -0.31
N SER A 158 -11.87 -4.60 -0.73
CA SER A 158 -11.24 -5.66 -1.53
C SER A 158 -10.75 -5.14 -2.88
N ASN A 159 -11.51 -4.23 -3.50
CA ASN A 159 -11.12 -3.63 -4.79
C ASN A 159 -9.82 -2.84 -4.72
N ILE A 160 -9.48 -2.24 -3.59
CA ILE A 160 -8.20 -1.55 -3.34
C ILE A 160 -7.11 -2.48 -2.76
N GLY A 161 -7.33 -3.80 -2.77
CA GLY A 161 -6.34 -4.80 -2.33
C GLY A 161 -6.21 -4.97 -0.83
N LEU A 162 -7.17 -4.50 -0.03
CA LEU A 162 -7.19 -4.62 1.42
C LEU A 162 -8.22 -5.66 1.90
N THR A 163 -8.01 -6.14 3.12
CA THR A 163 -8.96 -7.00 3.83
C THR A 163 -9.22 -6.42 5.23
N LEU A 164 -10.47 -6.43 5.67
CA LEU A 164 -10.89 -6.02 7.00
C LEU A 164 -11.21 -7.26 7.85
N PRO A 165 -10.31 -7.75 8.69
CA PRO A 165 -10.60 -8.90 9.54
C PRO A 165 -11.58 -8.55 10.67
N ILE A 166 -11.54 -7.33 11.21
CA ILE A 166 -12.41 -6.88 12.31
C ILE A 166 -12.66 -5.38 12.20
N ALA A 167 -13.93 -4.97 12.36
CA ALA A 167 -14.31 -3.57 12.55
C ALA A 167 -15.11 -3.44 13.85
N LEU A 168 -14.67 -2.58 14.75
CA LEU A 168 -15.35 -2.29 16.03
C LEU A 168 -15.92 -0.87 15.98
N LEU A 169 -17.23 -0.74 16.15
CA LEU A 169 -17.91 0.53 16.32
C LEU A 169 -17.99 0.89 17.81
N SER A 170 -17.50 2.06 18.19
CA SER A 170 -17.67 2.61 19.53
C SER A 170 -18.36 3.97 19.42
N PRO A 171 -19.70 4.03 19.60
CA PRO A 171 -20.37 5.31 19.79
C PRO A 171 -19.97 5.90 21.13
N ARG A 172 -19.53 7.14 21.14
CA ARG A 172 -19.40 7.96 22.34
C ARG A 172 -20.70 8.75 22.52
N THR A 173 -21.38 8.51 23.59
CA THR A 173 -22.42 9.39 24.11
C THR A 173 -21.80 10.66 24.63
#